data_0cef7fbba2b87786fa62c64c6861cf80
#
_entry.id   0cef7fbba2b87786fa62c64c6861cf80
#
_cell.length_a   1.000
_cell.length_b   1.000
_cell.length_c   1.000
_cell.angle_alpha   90.00
_cell.angle_beta   90.00
_cell.angle_gamma   90.00
#
_symmetry.space_group_name_H-M   'P 1'
#
loop_
_entity.id
_entity.type
_entity.pdbx_description
1 polymer ?
#
loop_
_entity_poly.entity_id
_entity_poly.type
_entity_poly.pdbx_seq_one_letter_code
_entity_poly.pdbx_strand_id
1 'polypeptide(L)'
;FITYSGVNSMPDIAMKPNRRLLLFLPLAHVFARYMQFFCFAGNVSLGLSSNLKTILADFKAFKPTFILAVPRIFEKIYNAASQKAGAGFKGRVFADATQTAYDWSHAQQSGGSIPLALNAKHALYNKLVYSSIMEVFGGHVEYAVSGGAPLDSSIAHFFNGVGLPLLEGYGMTETCAPSSVNPTEGYKIGTIGLPLQGVTMGVDEEGELCIKSPAVCAGYHNNPDVTKQQIVDGWLHTGDLGSIDDDGFVSIVGRKKDLIITAGGKNVSPCEMEASI
;
A
#
# COMPACT_ATOMS: atom_id res chain seq x y z
N PHE A 1 -6.72 -20.20 5.55
CA PHE A 1 -6.88 -19.22 6.63
C PHE A 1 -6.68 -17.79 6.11
N ILE A 2 -5.48 -17.40 5.64
CA ILE A 2 -5.15 -16.01 5.29
C ILE A 2 -6.05 -15.44 4.18
N THR A 3 -6.50 -16.26 3.24
CA THR A 3 -7.41 -15.86 2.17
C THR A 3 -8.76 -15.41 2.75
N TYR A 4 -9.36 -16.20 3.63
CA TYR A 4 -10.62 -15.85 4.29
C TYR A 4 -10.45 -14.69 5.27
N SER A 5 -9.32 -14.64 5.97
CA SER A 5 -8.96 -13.51 6.82
C SER A 5 -9.00 -12.20 6.04
N GLY A 6 -8.37 -12.16 4.86
CA GLY A 6 -8.39 -10.98 4.00
C GLY A 6 -9.76 -10.63 3.43
N VAL A 7 -10.53 -11.64 2.97
CA VAL A 7 -11.92 -11.43 2.49
C VAL A 7 -12.79 -10.81 3.59
N ASN A 8 -12.68 -11.33 4.80
CA ASN A 8 -13.45 -10.82 5.94
C ASN A 8 -12.97 -9.44 6.44
N SER A 9 -11.68 -9.14 6.31
CA SER A 9 -11.13 -7.84 6.70
C SER A 9 -11.42 -6.73 5.66
N MET A 10 -11.65 -7.11 4.40
CA MET A 10 -11.92 -6.18 3.30
C MET A 10 -13.17 -6.56 2.51
N PRO A 11 -14.36 -6.63 3.15
CA PRO A 11 -15.58 -7.09 2.47
C PRO A 11 -15.99 -6.15 1.33
N ASP A 12 -15.70 -4.86 1.44
CA ASP A 12 -15.98 -3.87 0.39
C ASP A 12 -15.22 -4.12 -0.91
N ILE A 13 -14.02 -4.69 -0.80
CA ILE A 13 -13.22 -5.07 -1.96
C ILE A 13 -13.58 -6.49 -2.43
N ALA A 14 -13.82 -7.42 -1.50
CA ALA A 14 -13.97 -8.82 -1.82
C ALA A 14 -15.38 -9.23 -2.24
N MET A 15 -16.42 -8.65 -1.61
CA MET A 15 -17.77 -9.20 -1.66
C MET A 15 -18.80 -8.34 -2.41
N LYS A 16 -18.50 -7.05 -2.65
CA LYS A 16 -19.41 -6.20 -3.45
C LYS A 16 -19.52 -6.73 -4.89
N PRO A 17 -20.70 -6.60 -5.53
CA PRO A 17 -20.87 -7.04 -6.91
C PRO A 17 -19.98 -6.26 -7.89
N ASN A 18 -19.68 -6.88 -9.03
CA ASN A 18 -18.91 -6.31 -10.13
C ASN A 18 -17.48 -5.90 -9.78
N ARG A 19 -16.88 -6.47 -8.73
CA ARG A 19 -15.47 -6.28 -8.39
C ARG A 19 -14.57 -6.92 -9.42
N ARG A 20 -13.52 -6.21 -9.85
CA ARG A 20 -12.64 -6.60 -10.94
C ARG A 20 -11.19 -6.26 -10.57
N LEU A 21 -10.32 -7.26 -10.61
CA LEU A 21 -8.87 -7.10 -10.44
C LEU A 21 -8.16 -7.52 -11.73
N LEU A 22 -7.31 -6.67 -12.27
CA LEU A 22 -6.34 -7.07 -13.30
C LEU A 22 -5.00 -7.35 -12.60
N LEU A 23 -4.63 -8.62 -12.54
CA LEU A 23 -3.39 -9.07 -11.92
C LEU A 23 -2.28 -9.18 -12.95
N PHE A 24 -1.20 -8.48 -12.75
CA PHE A 24 -0.02 -8.43 -13.61
C PHE A 24 1.30 -8.73 -12.87
N LEU A 25 1.21 -8.92 -11.54
CA LEU A 25 2.34 -9.35 -10.74
C LEU A 25 2.61 -10.84 -10.92
N PRO A 26 3.89 -11.30 -10.84
CA PRO A 26 4.23 -12.70 -11.02
C PRO A 26 3.57 -13.61 -9.98
N LEU A 27 2.85 -14.63 -10.43
CA LEU A 27 2.18 -15.61 -9.54
C LEU A 27 3.17 -16.49 -8.75
N ALA A 28 4.46 -16.46 -9.09
CA ALA A 28 5.51 -17.07 -8.28
C ALA A 28 5.73 -16.34 -6.95
N HIS A 29 5.37 -15.06 -6.88
CA HIS A 29 5.46 -14.25 -5.67
C HIS A 29 4.20 -14.42 -4.81
N VAL A 30 4.38 -14.55 -3.49
CA VAL A 30 3.28 -14.81 -2.54
C VAL A 30 2.17 -13.77 -2.62
N PHE A 31 2.49 -12.50 -2.80
CA PHE A 31 1.51 -11.41 -2.87
C PHE A 31 0.52 -11.58 -4.03
N ALA A 32 1.02 -11.84 -5.25
CA ALA A 32 0.15 -12.11 -6.40
C ALA A 32 -0.64 -13.41 -6.25
N ARG A 33 0.00 -14.44 -5.71
CA ARG A 33 -0.64 -15.73 -5.46
C ARG A 33 -1.78 -15.61 -4.45
N TYR A 34 -1.56 -14.89 -3.36
CA TYR A 34 -2.60 -14.58 -2.39
C TYR A 34 -3.80 -13.89 -3.04
N MET A 35 -3.56 -12.85 -3.85
CA MET A 35 -4.64 -12.11 -4.50
C MET A 35 -5.42 -12.96 -5.51
N GLN A 36 -4.78 -13.93 -6.15
CA GLN A 36 -5.49 -14.90 -6.97
C GLN A 36 -6.51 -15.70 -6.13
N PHE A 37 -6.10 -16.22 -4.97
CA PHE A 37 -7.00 -16.94 -4.07
C PHE A 37 -8.04 -16.02 -3.41
N PHE A 38 -7.68 -14.80 -3.09
CA PHE A 38 -8.61 -13.77 -2.61
C PHE A 38 -9.75 -13.54 -3.60
N CYS A 39 -9.45 -13.44 -4.89
CA CYS A 39 -10.46 -13.30 -5.93
C CYS A 39 -11.37 -14.54 -6.05
N PHE A 40 -10.81 -15.74 -5.88
CA PHE A 40 -11.60 -16.99 -5.94
C PHE A 40 -12.48 -17.18 -4.71
N ALA A 41 -12.05 -16.73 -3.53
CA ALA A 41 -12.84 -16.79 -2.29
C ALA A 41 -13.87 -15.67 -2.18
N GLY A 42 -13.63 -14.54 -2.85
CA GLY A 42 -14.54 -13.40 -2.92
C GLY A 42 -15.39 -13.40 -4.20
N ASN A 43 -16.11 -12.32 -4.41
CA ASN A 43 -16.93 -12.09 -5.62
C ASN A 43 -16.21 -11.18 -6.61
N VAL A 44 -14.96 -11.55 -6.99
CA VAL A 44 -14.06 -10.72 -7.78
C VAL A 44 -13.74 -11.37 -9.12
N SER A 45 -14.03 -10.68 -10.23
CA SER A 45 -13.60 -11.08 -11.56
C SER A 45 -12.09 -10.85 -11.73
N LEU A 46 -11.33 -11.92 -11.94
CA LEU A 46 -9.88 -11.86 -12.11
C LEU A 46 -9.50 -11.87 -13.58
N GLY A 47 -8.81 -10.80 -14.03
CA GLY A 47 -8.08 -10.75 -15.29
C GLY A 47 -6.59 -10.96 -15.05
N LEU A 48 -5.89 -11.56 -16.01
CA LEU A 48 -4.44 -11.75 -15.97
C LEU A 48 -3.79 -10.99 -17.13
N SER A 49 -2.76 -10.21 -16.85
CA SER A 49 -1.90 -9.58 -17.84
C SER A 49 -0.47 -10.05 -17.64
N SER A 50 0.16 -10.56 -18.70
CA SER A 50 1.54 -11.05 -18.65
C SER A 50 2.57 -10.03 -19.16
N ASN A 51 2.12 -8.88 -19.71
CA ASN A 51 2.99 -7.93 -20.38
C ASN A 51 2.88 -6.53 -19.76
N LEU A 52 3.88 -6.16 -18.97
CA LEU A 52 3.94 -4.82 -18.35
C LEU A 52 4.04 -3.67 -19.36
N LYS A 53 4.40 -3.94 -20.63
CA LYS A 53 4.45 -2.89 -21.67
C LYS A 53 3.04 -2.50 -22.14
N THR A 54 2.07 -3.41 -22.06
CA THR A 54 0.68 -3.17 -22.47
C THR A 54 -0.25 -2.85 -21.30
N ILE A 55 0.25 -2.83 -20.05
CA ILE A 55 -0.57 -2.76 -18.84
C ILE A 55 -1.55 -1.58 -18.85
N LEU A 56 -1.18 -0.42 -19.36
CA LEU A 56 -2.08 0.75 -19.42
C LEU A 56 -3.22 0.54 -20.42
N ALA A 57 -2.97 -0.16 -21.52
CA ALA A 57 -4.02 -0.55 -22.49
C ALA A 57 -4.93 -1.62 -21.88
N ASP A 58 -4.33 -2.56 -21.14
CA ASP A 58 -5.04 -3.64 -20.47
C ASP A 58 -5.95 -3.10 -19.35
N PHE A 59 -5.52 -2.08 -18.57
CA PHE A 59 -6.37 -1.37 -17.61
C PHE A 59 -7.58 -0.73 -18.29
N LYS A 60 -7.37 -0.03 -19.40
CA LYS A 60 -8.47 0.62 -20.15
C LYS A 60 -9.47 -0.39 -20.72
N ALA A 61 -9.00 -1.54 -21.18
CA ALA A 61 -9.85 -2.58 -21.76
C ALA A 61 -10.60 -3.36 -20.64
N PHE A 62 -9.89 -3.73 -19.58
CA PHE A 62 -10.43 -4.54 -18.51
C PHE A 62 -11.27 -3.73 -17.52
N LYS A 63 -10.95 -2.45 -17.30
CA LYS A 63 -11.63 -1.54 -16.36
C LYS A 63 -11.69 -2.12 -14.93
N PRO A 64 -10.55 -2.30 -14.25
CA PRO A 64 -10.53 -2.80 -12.89
C PRO A 64 -11.25 -1.84 -11.94
N THR A 65 -11.81 -2.36 -10.86
CA THR A 65 -12.42 -1.56 -9.77
C THR A 65 -11.47 -1.34 -8.61
N PHE A 66 -10.44 -2.17 -8.52
CA PHE A 66 -9.30 -1.95 -7.64
C PHE A 66 -8.02 -2.49 -8.29
N ILE A 67 -6.89 -1.98 -7.82
CA ILE A 67 -5.55 -2.32 -8.34
C ILE A 67 -4.71 -2.87 -7.21
N LEU A 68 -3.87 -3.84 -7.55
CA LEU A 68 -2.80 -4.32 -6.71
C LEU A 68 -1.48 -4.02 -7.39
N ALA A 69 -0.61 -3.26 -6.74
CA ALA A 69 0.68 -2.92 -7.31
C ALA A 69 1.75 -2.70 -6.23
N VAL A 70 3.01 -2.72 -6.65
CA VAL A 70 4.13 -2.25 -5.83
C VAL A 70 4.26 -0.73 -5.96
N PRO A 71 4.84 -0.02 -4.96
CA PRO A 71 4.96 1.45 -4.93
C PRO A 71 5.49 2.05 -6.23
N ARG A 72 6.51 1.43 -6.81
CA ARG A 72 7.16 1.91 -8.06
C ARG A 72 6.21 2.09 -9.26
N ILE A 73 5.07 1.42 -9.28
CA ILE A 73 4.06 1.63 -10.35
C ILE A 73 3.42 2.99 -10.20
N PHE A 74 3.06 3.37 -8.99
CA PHE A 74 2.45 4.67 -8.68
C PHE A 74 3.44 5.82 -8.92
N GLU A 75 4.68 5.68 -8.47
CA GLU A 75 5.76 6.63 -8.76
C GLU A 75 5.96 6.84 -10.27
N LYS A 76 5.99 5.75 -11.06
CA LYS A 76 6.11 5.85 -12.51
C LYS A 76 4.93 6.58 -13.16
N ILE A 77 3.72 6.36 -12.69
CA ILE A 77 2.53 7.05 -13.22
C ILE A 77 2.58 8.53 -12.86
N TYR A 78 2.92 8.87 -11.62
CA TYR A 78 3.14 10.25 -11.19
C TYR A 78 4.22 10.95 -12.04
N ASN A 79 5.40 10.34 -12.16
CA ASN A 79 6.52 10.87 -12.92
C ASN A 79 6.17 11.04 -14.41
N ALA A 80 5.46 10.08 -15.00
CA ALA A 80 5.01 10.17 -16.40
C ALA A 80 4.00 11.31 -16.60
N ALA A 81 3.09 11.53 -15.65
CA ALA A 81 2.15 12.64 -15.69
C ALA A 81 2.88 14.00 -15.57
N SER A 82 3.83 14.11 -14.64
CA SER A 82 4.69 15.28 -14.46
C SER A 82 5.51 15.61 -15.72
N GLN A 83 6.18 14.60 -16.28
CA GLN A 83 6.96 14.75 -17.52
C GLN A 83 6.08 15.17 -18.72
N LYS A 84 4.87 14.61 -18.83
CA LYS A 84 3.92 14.99 -19.88
C LYS A 84 3.43 16.43 -19.75
N ALA A 85 3.28 16.93 -18.52
CA ALA A 85 2.97 18.34 -18.26
C ALA A 85 4.14 19.25 -18.67
N GLY A 86 5.38 18.79 -18.52
CA GLY A 86 6.59 19.47 -18.93
C GLY A 86 6.84 20.78 -18.18
N ALA A 87 7.63 21.65 -18.81
CA ALA A 87 7.88 23.01 -18.32
C ALA A 87 6.82 24.00 -18.84
N GLY A 88 6.82 25.22 -18.31
CA GLY A 88 5.93 26.30 -18.76
C GLY A 88 4.56 26.29 -18.09
N PHE A 89 3.53 26.75 -18.78
CA PHE A 89 2.19 26.95 -18.19
C PHE A 89 1.57 25.62 -17.72
N LYS A 90 1.60 24.56 -18.52
CA LYS A 90 1.05 23.24 -18.17
C LYS A 90 1.76 22.62 -16.97
N GLY A 91 3.10 22.75 -16.92
CA GLY A 91 3.88 22.29 -15.77
C GLY A 91 3.53 23.01 -14.48
N ARG A 92 3.32 24.34 -14.54
CA ARG A 92 2.87 25.12 -13.38
C ARG A 92 1.47 24.72 -12.94
N VAL A 93 0.54 24.47 -13.89
CA VAL A 93 -0.80 23.98 -13.56
C VAL A 93 -0.74 22.60 -12.91
N PHE A 94 0.11 21.70 -13.40
CA PHE A 94 0.30 20.38 -12.81
C PHE A 94 0.90 20.46 -11.41
N ALA A 95 1.91 21.29 -11.20
CA ALA A 95 2.53 21.48 -9.89
C ALA A 95 1.52 22.05 -8.86
N ASP A 96 0.72 23.06 -9.25
CA ASP A 96 -0.32 23.60 -8.38
C ASP A 96 -1.46 22.60 -8.11
N ALA A 97 -1.82 21.78 -9.10
CA ALA A 97 -2.74 20.67 -8.92
C ALA A 97 -2.18 19.62 -7.94
N THR A 98 -0.90 19.26 -8.06
CA THR A 98 -0.22 18.35 -7.16
C THR A 98 -0.25 18.86 -5.72
N GLN A 99 0.12 20.13 -5.50
CA GLN A 99 0.05 20.73 -4.17
C GLN A 99 -1.37 20.76 -3.63
N THR A 100 -2.35 21.06 -4.48
CA THR A 100 -3.78 21.06 -4.08
C THR A 100 -4.26 19.67 -3.69
N ALA A 101 -3.86 18.63 -4.41
CA ALA A 101 -4.16 17.25 -4.06
C ALA A 101 -3.55 16.87 -2.70
N TYR A 102 -2.32 17.29 -2.47
CA TYR A 102 -1.58 17.08 -1.23
C TYR A 102 -2.29 17.75 -0.04
N ASP A 103 -2.55 19.05 -0.14
CA ASP A 103 -3.21 19.83 0.91
C ASP A 103 -4.61 19.30 1.23
N TRP A 104 -5.35 18.89 0.18
CA TRP A 104 -6.69 18.30 0.35
C TRP A 104 -6.62 16.95 1.08
N SER A 105 -5.68 16.10 0.69
CA SER A 105 -5.46 14.80 1.32
C SER A 105 -5.05 14.94 2.80
N HIS A 106 -4.15 15.87 3.10
CA HIS A 106 -3.75 16.16 4.49
C HIS A 106 -4.92 16.66 5.34
N ALA A 107 -5.72 17.58 4.80
CA ALA A 107 -6.90 18.08 5.49
C ALA A 107 -7.92 16.97 5.78
N GLN A 108 -8.11 16.04 4.84
CA GLN A 108 -8.98 14.88 5.00
C GLN A 108 -8.45 13.93 6.10
N GLN A 109 -7.15 13.61 6.07
CA GLN A 109 -6.52 12.69 7.03
C GLN A 109 -6.47 13.27 8.45
N SER A 110 -6.44 14.59 8.60
CA SER A 110 -6.44 15.26 9.90
C SER A 110 -7.80 15.23 10.61
N GLY A 111 -8.86 14.69 9.98
CA GLY A 111 -10.21 14.62 10.54
C GLY A 111 -10.90 15.99 10.70
N GLY A 112 -10.28 17.06 10.18
CA GLY A 112 -10.82 18.41 10.20
C GLY A 112 -11.75 18.73 9.02
N SER A 113 -12.42 19.88 9.08
CA SER A 113 -13.19 20.38 7.93
C SER A 113 -12.24 20.89 6.85
N ILE A 114 -12.43 20.41 5.62
CA ILE A 114 -11.66 20.90 4.46
C ILE A 114 -12.11 22.34 4.15
N PRO A 115 -11.18 23.34 4.08
CA PRO A 115 -11.53 24.71 3.75
C PRO A 115 -12.28 24.81 2.42
N LEU A 116 -13.35 25.62 2.36
CA LEU A 116 -14.19 25.77 1.16
C LEU A 116 -13.38 26.17 -0.09
N ALA A 117 -12.40 27.06 0.08
CA ALA A 117 -11.52 27.48 -1.02
C ALA A 117 -10.68 26.33 -1.57
N LEU A 118 -10.14 25.47 -0.67
CA LEU A 118 -9.38 24.29 -1.04
C LEU A 118 -10.28 23.27 -1.76
N ASN A 119 -11.48 23.07 -1.26
CA ASN A 119 -12.45 22.14 -1.86
C ASN A 119 -12.88 22.60 -3.27
N ALA A 120 -13.12 23.91 -3.46
CA ALA A 120 -13.44 24.47 -4.77
C ALA A 120 -12.27 24.34 -5.76
N LYS A 121 -11.04 24.61 -5.31
CA LYS A 121 -9.82 24.47 -6.10
C LYS A 121 -9.57 23.01 -6.48
N HIS A 122 -9.75 22.08 -5.55
CA HIS A 122 -9.66 20.63 -5.77
C HIS A 122 -10.69 20.18 -6.81
N ALA A 123 -11.94 20.61 -6.71
CA ALA A 123 -13.00 20.28 -7.69
C ALA A 123 -12.68 20.81 -9.10
N LEU A 124 -12.03 21.98 -9.22
CA LEU A 124 -11.53 22.49 -10.49
C LEU A 124 -10.46 21.58 -11.08
N TYR A 125 -9.45 21.19 -10.29
CA TYR A 125 -8.39 20.29 -10.74
C TYR A 125 -8.86 18.86 -10.99
N ASN A 126 -9.92 18.42 -10.35
CA ASN A 126 -10.53 17.14 -10.68
C ASN A 126 -10.96 17.09 -12.16
N LYS A 127 -11.54 18.16 -12.69
CA LYS A 127 -11.93 18.23 -14.10
C LYS A 127 -10.75 18.45 -15.05
N LEU A 128 -9.73 19.20 -14.64
CA LEU A 128 -8.64 19.63 -15.52
C LEU A 128 -7.47 18.64 -15.56
N VAL A 129 -7.20 17.94 -14.44
CA VAL A 129 -5.98 17.14 -14.24
C VAL A 129 -6.31 15.73 -13.75
N TYR A 130 -7.01 15.60 -12.60
CA TYR A 130 -7.11 14.31 -11.89
C TYR A 130 -7.90 13.27 -12.66
N SER A 131 -8.98 13.63 -13.35
CA SER A 131 -9.74 12.71 -14.19
C SER A 131 -8.87 12.03 -15.25
N SER A 132 -7.93 12.75 -15.85
CA SER A 132 -7.03 12.16 -16.85
C SER A 132 -6.02 11.20 -16.24
N ILE A 133 -5.64 11.37 -14.96
CA ILE A 133 -4.82 10.41 -14.22
C ILE A 133 -5.63 9.15 -13.91
N MET A 134 -6.87 9.31 -13.47
CA MET A 134 -7.77 8.18 -13.18
C MET A 134 -8.10 7.36 -14.44
N GLU A 135 -8.19 8.00 -15.61
CA GLU A 135 -8.38 7.31 -16.89
C GLU A 135 -7.21 6.38 -17.25
N VAL A 136 -6.01 6.61 -16.74
CA VAL A 136 -4.85 5.71 -16.93
C VAL A 136 -5.18 4.31 -16.37
N PHE A 137 -5.94 4.26 -15.28
CA PHE A 137 -6.37 3.02 -14.63
C PHE A 137 -7.70 2.46 -15.19
N GLY A 138 -8.25 3.06 -16.23
CA GLY A 138 -9.53 2.64 -16.84
C GLY A 138 -10.78 3.34 -16.31
N GLY A 139 -10.62 4.34 -15.44
CA GLY A 139 -11.70 5.24 -14.99
C GLY A 139 -12.70 4.64 -14.00
N HIS A 140 -12.49 3.41 -13.51
CA HIS A 140 -13.40 2.70 -12.61
C HIS A 140 -12.76 2.28 -11.28
N VAL A 141 -11.49 2.60 -11.08
CA VAL A 141 -10.75 2.21 -9.88
C VAL A 141 -11.20 3.05 -8.69
N GLU A 142 -11.60 2.38 -7.62
CA GLU A 142 -12.03 2.99 -6.35
C GLU A 142 -10.90 3.00 -5.32
N TYR A 143 -10.05 1.96 -5.34
CA TYR A 143 -8.94 1.76 -4.40
C TYR A 143 -7.73 1.17 -5.11
N ALA A 144 -6.57 1.42 -4.57
CA ALA A 144 -5.38 0.66 -4.93
C ALA A 144 -4.72 0.11 -3.66
N VAL A 145 -4.30 -1.15 -3.70
CA VAL A 145 -3.53 -1.77 -2.60
C VAL A 145 -2.06 -1.76 -2.99
N SER A 146 -1.25 -1.17 -2.13
CA SER A 146 0.20 -1.11 -2.28
C SER A 146 0.89 -2.00 -1.25
N GLY A 147 1.88 -2.78 -1.67
CA GLY A 147 2.63 -3.65 -0.75
C GLY A 147 3.92 -4.18 -1.36
N GLY A 148 4.69 -4.90 -0.54
CA GLY A 148 5.96 -5.51 -0.94
C GLY A 148 7.18 -4.58 -0.93
N ALA A 149 6.98 -3.28 -0.68
CA ALA A 149 8.02 -2.28 -0.44
C ALA A 149 7.39 -1.07 0.28
N PRO A 150 8.17 -0.22 0.97
CA PRO A 150 7.67 1.02 1.55
C PRO A 150 7.07 1.94 0.48
N LEU A 151 5.95 2.57 0.81
CA LEU A 151 5.29 3.57 -0.03
C LEU A 151 5.66 4.97 0.48
N ASP A 152 6.15 5.82 -0.41
CA ASP A 152 6.37 7.22 -0.08
C ASP A 152 5.03 7.90 0.25
N SER A 153 4.95 8.52 1.42
CA SER A 153 3.73 9.18 1.89
C SER A 153 3.29 10.33 0.98
N SER A 154 4.23 10.99 0.29
CA SER A 154 3.91 12.04 -0.68
C SER A 154 3.15 11.47 -1.89
N ILE A 155 3.55 10.31 -2.37
CA ILE A 155 2.85 9.59 -3.44
C ILE A 155 1.47 9.13 -2.96
N ALA A 156 1.36 8.61 -1.73
CA ALA A 156 0.09 8.21 -1.14
C ALA A 156 -0.87 9.40 -1.03
N HIS A 157 -0.42 10.55 -0.50
CA HIS A 157 -1.21 11.77 -0.40
C HIS A 157 -1.61 12.33 -1.77
N PHE A 158 -0.71 12.31 -2.75
CA PHE A 158 -1.03 12.73 -4.10
C PHE A 158 -2.18 11.91 -4.69
N PHE A 159 -2.06 10.59 -4.69
CA PHE A 159 -3.10 9.72 -5.25
C PHE A 159 -4.40 9.80 -4.46
N ASN A 160 -4.36 9.90 -3.13
CA ASN A 160 -5.54 10.14 -2.32
C ASN A 160 -6.24 11.43 -2.74
N GLY A 161 -5.51 12.52 -2.91
CA GLY A 161 -6.05 13.79 -3.39
C GLY A 161 -6.54 13.76 -4.83
N VAL A 162 -6.00 12.87 -5.68
CA VAL A 162 -6.50 12.61 -7.05
C VAL A 162 -7.81 11.82 -7.03
N GLY A 163 -8.18 11.21 -5.91
CA GLY A 163 -9.37 10.37 -5.76
C GLY A 163 -9.10 8.87 -5.86
N LEU A 164 -7.84 8.45 -5.71
CA LEU A 164 -7.42 7.06 -5.64
C LEU A 164 -6.71 6.79 -4.31
N PRO A 165 -7.41 6.40 -3.25
CA PRO A 165 -6.78 5.97 -2.01
C PRO A 165 -5.81 4.81 -2.24
N LEU A 166 -4.56 4.98 -1.81
CA LEU A 166 -3.57 3.90 -1.79
C LEU A 166 -3.58 3.26 -0.41
N LEU A 167 -4.14 2.06 -0.33
CA LEU A 167 -4.21 1.28 0.90
C LEU A 167 -2.92 0.47 1.04
N GLU A 168 -2.05 0.88 1.93
CA GLU A 168 -0.81 0.16 2.15
C GLU A 168 -1.07 -1.09 2.99
N GLY A 169 -0.42 -2.20 2.61
CA GLY A 169 -0.47 -3.46 3.33
C GLY A 169 0.92 -4.05 3.49
N TYR A 170 1.09 -4.79 4.57
CA TYR A 170 2.34 -5.44 4.93
C TYR A 170 2.17 -6.94 5.11
N GLY A 171 3.19 -7.65 4.70
CA GLY A 171 3.31 -9.09 4.89
C GLY A 171 4.58 -9.62 4.21
N MET A 172 4.82 -10.87 4.42
CA MET A 172 6.04 -11.54 3.96
C MET A 172 5.73 -12.97 3.52
N THR A 173 6.68 -13.62 2.91
CA THR A 173 6.52 -15.01 2.46
C THR A 173 6.21 -15.94 3.64
N GLU A 174 6.84 -15.69 4.78
CA GLU A 174 6.70 -16.42 6.02
C GLU A 174 5.30 -16.33 6.64
N THR A 175 4.51 -15.31 6.27
CA THR A 175 3.12 -15.12 6.70
C THR A 175 2.09 -15.42 5.61
N CYS A 176 2.49 -16.01 4.49
CA CYS A 176 1.64 -16.30 3.33
C CYS A 176 0.98 -15.06 2.72
N ALA A 177 1.66 -13.94 2.68
CA ALA A 177 1.30 -12.60 2.19
C ALA A 177 0.77 -11.67 3.30
N PRO A 178 -0.41 -10.97 3.20
CA PRO A 178 -0.67 -9.86 4.09
C PRO A 178 -0.89 -10.30 5.54
N SER A 179 -0.26 -9.57 6.45
CA SER A 179 -0.54 -9.63 7.90
C SER A 179 -1.35 -8.43 8.35
N SER A 180 -1.18 -7.29 7.68
CA SER A 180 -1.97 -6.09 7.89
C SER A 180 -2.29 -5.40 6.57
N VAL A 181 -3.32 -4.56 6.58
CA VAL A 181 -3.70 -3.69 5.45
C VAL A 181 -4.51 -2.51 5.96
N ASN A 182 -4.37 -1.37 5.34
CA ASN A 182 -5.24 -0.23 5.59
C ASN A 182 -6.69 -0.55 5.18
N PRO A 183 -7.68 -0.25 6.01
CA PRO A 183 -9.09 -0.42 5.67
C PRO A 183 -9.51 0.54 4.56
N THR A 184 -10.63 0.29 3.89
CA THR A 184 -11.19 1.16 2.86
C THR A 184 -11.75 2.47 3.41
N GLU A 185 -12.12 2.47 4.68
CA GLU A 185 -12.61 3.65 5.42
C GLU A 185 -11.74 3.84 6.67
N GLY A 186 -11.41 5.10 6.98
CA GLY A 186 -10.58 5.43 8.14
C GLY A 186 -9.13 4.99 8.03
N TYR A 187 -8.62 4.74 6.82
CA TYR A 187 -7.20 4.42 6.61
C TYR A 187 -6.30 5.60 7.03
N LYS A 188 -5.09 5.26 7.47
CA LYS A 188 -4.07 6.25 7.85
C LYS A 188 -2.88 6.13 6.90
N ILE A 189 -2.63 7.19 6.13
CA ILE A 189 -1.44 7.28 5.25
C ILE A 189 -0.17 7.30 6.11
N GLY A 190 0.85 6.54 5.69
CA GLY A 190 2.10 6.36 6.46
C GLY A 190 2.05 5.18 7.43
N THR A 191 0.95 4.43 7.46
CA THR A 191 0.84 3.17 8.20
C THR A 191 0.63 1.99 7.26
N ILE A 192 0.99 0.80 7.69
CA ILE A 192 0.67 -0.47 7.01
C ILE A 192 -0.70 -1.02 7.40
N GLY A 193 -1.53 -0.18 8.04
CA GLY A 193 -2.91 -0.48 8.41
C GLY A 193 -3.07 -1.31 9.66
N LEU A 194 -4.20 -1.99 9.74
CA LEU A 194 -4.60 -2.82 10.87
C LEU A 194 -4.28 -4.30 10.60
N PRO A 195 -3.96 -5.10 11.65
CA PRO A 195 -3.85 -6.54 11.51
C PRO A 195 -5.10 -7.16 10.91
N LEU A 196 -4.93 -8.13 9.99
CA LEU A 196 -6.05 -8.88 9.44
C LEU A 196 -6.74 -9.74 10.50
N GLN A 197 -7.99 -10.09 10.26
CA GLN A 197 -8.76 -10.94 11.16
C GLN A 197 -8.00 -12.25 11.51
N GLY A 198 -7.77 -12.47 12.80
CA GLY A 198 -7.06 -13.64 13.32
C GLY A 198 -5.53 -13.56 13.18
N VAL A 199 -4.99 -12.40 12.82
CA VAL A 199 -3.57 -12.07 12.92
C VAL A 199 -3.36 -11.19 14.14
N THR A 200 -2.35 -11.48 14.94
CA THR A 200 -1.90 -10.65 16.05
C THR A 200 -0.55 -10.06 15.68
N MET A 201 -0.40 -8.77 15.82
CA MET A 201 0.88 -8.06 15.68
C MET A 201 1.25 -7.43 17.02
N GLY A 202 2.53 -7.42 17.34
CA GLY A 202 3.07 -6.82 18.55
C GLY A 202 4.45 -6.23 18.26
N VAL A 203 4.94 -5.44 19.20
CA VAL A 203 6.29 -4.86 19.17
C VAL A 203 7.03 -5.36 20.40
N ASP A 204 8.21 -5.93 20.21
CA ASP A 204 9.03 -6.39 21.32
C ASP A 204 9.81 -5.25 22.00
N GLU A 205 10.60 -5.58 23.03
CA GLU A 205 11.41 -4.61 23.81
C GLU A 205 12.46 -3.88 22.98
N GLU A 206 12.85 -4.46 21.83
CA GLU A 206 13.83 -3.87 20.89
C GLU A 206 13.17 -3.04 19.78
N GLY A 207 11.84 -2.96 19.77
CA GLY A 207 11.07 -2.27 18.75
C GLY A 207 10.81 -3.11 17.49
N GLU A 208 11.09 -4.42 17.52
CA GLU A 208 10.86 -5.30 16.40
C GLU A 208 9.38 -5.70 16.30
N LEU A 209 8.82 -5.63 15.10
CA LEU A 209 7.48 -6.15 14.82
C LEU A 209 7.48 -7.67 14.86
N CYS A 210 6.58 -8.23 15.65
CA CYS A 210 6.37 -9.66 15.79
C CYS A 210 4.95 -10.03 15.35
N ILE A 211 4.81 -11.17 14.66
CA ILE A 211 3.54 -11.63 14.11
C ILE A 211 3.20 -13.02 14.64
N LYS A 212 1.97 -13.18 15.13
CA LYS A 212 1.41 -14.48 15.51
C LYS A 212 0.14 -14.75 14.71
N SER A 213 0.14 -15.84 13.95
CA SER A 213 -0.97 -16.18 13.07
C SER A 213 -0.89 -17.64 12.65
N PRO A 214 -2.02 -18.32 12.37
CA PRO A 214 -2.03 -19.61 11.71
C PRO A 214 -1.41 -19.59 10.30
N ALA A 215 -1.16 -18.41 9.72
CA ALA A 215 -0.50 -18.26 8.42
C ALA A 215 1.03 -18.23 8.50
N VAL A 216 1.61 -18.15 9.71
CA VAL A 216 3.06 -18.23 9.88
C VAL A 216 3.54 -19.61 9.44
N CYS A 217 4.60 -19.63 8.64
CA CYS A 217 5.16 -20.87 8.11
C CYS A 217 5.70 -21.78 9.23
N ALA A 218 5.80 -23.07 8.96
CA ALA A 218 6.33 -24.04 9.92
C ALA A 218 7.84 -23.88 10.20
N GLY A 219 8.55 -23.16 9.33
CA GLY A 219 9.97 -22.91 9.45
C GLY A 219 10.70 -22.91 8.10
N TYR A 220 12.00 -22.77 8.15
CA TYR A 220 12.89 -22.73 6.99
C TYR A 220 13.42 -24.11 6.66
N HIS A 221 13.28 -24.52 5.40
CA HIS A 221 13.66 -25.85 4.94
C HIS A 221 15.14 -26.13 5.18
N ASN A 222 15.43 -27.27 5.81
CA ASN A 222 16.79 -27.69 6.18
C ASN A 222 17.60 -26.64 7.01
N ASN A 223 16.90 -25.72 7.70
CA ASN A 223 17.56 -24.68 8.51
C ASN A 223 16.84 -24.52 9.87
N PRO A 224 16.94 -25.52 10.77
CA PRO A 224 16.26 -25.50 12.07
C PRO A 224 16.78 -24.41 13.01
N ASP A 225 18.04 -23.99 12.87
CA ASP A 225 18.61 -22.96 13.75
C ASP A 225 18.01 -21.58 13.43
N VAL A 226 17.90 -21.21 12.14
CA VAL A 226 17.21 -19.99 11.74
C VAL A 226 15.73 -20.06 12.11
N THR A 227 15.09 -21.22 11.97
CA THR A 227 13.70 -21.40 12.39
C THR A 227 13.51 -21.08 13.87
N LYS A 228 14.36 -21.63 14.74
CA LYS A 228 14.30 -21.36 16.19
C LYS A 228 14.57 -19.91 16.56
N GLN A 229 15.41 -19.23 15.78
CA GLN A 229 15.71 -17.81 16.00
C GLN A 229 14.58 -16.89 15.56
N GLN A 230 13.91 -17.22 14.44
CA GLN A 230 12.88 -16.36 13.84
C GLN A 230 11.48 -16.66 14.36
N ILE A 231 11.21 -17.90 14.79
CA ILE A 231 9.88 -18.31 15.29
C ILE A 231 10.04 -18.78 16.74
N VAL A 232 9.68 -17.88 17.67
CA VAL A 232 9.81 -18.10 19.11
C VAL A 232 8.41 -18.09 19.73
N ASP A 233 8.01 -19.16 20.42
CA ASP A 233 6.71 -19.31 21.09
C ASP A 233 5.50 -19.01 20.17
N GLY A 234 5.66 -19.31 18.89
CA GLY A 234 4.66 -19.07 17.86
C GLY A 234 4.60 -17.63 17.34
N TRP A 235 5.52 -16.77 17.76
CA TRP A 235 5.72 -15.44 17.20
C TRP A 235 6.83 -15.46 16.15
N LEU A 236 6.53 -14.93 14.98
CA LEU A 236 7.52 -14.67 13.94
C LEU A 236 8.15 -13.29 14.20
N HIS A 237 9.45 -13.26 14.40
CA HIS A 237 10.28 -12.06 14.45
C HIS A 237 10.59 -11.63 13.02
N THR A 238 10.08 -10.47 12.62
CA THR A 238 10.09 -10.06 11.21
C THR A 238 11.40 -9.45 10.74
N GLY A 239 12.21 -8.97 11.68
CA GLY A 239 13.38 -8.15 11.39
C GLY A 239 13.05 -6.69 11.02
N ASP A 240 11.77 -6.33 10.98
CA ASP A 240 11.33 -4.97 10.72
C ASP A 240 11.01 -4.26 12.05
N LEU A 241 11.41 -3.00 12.17
CA LEU A 241 11.12 -2.15 13.32
C LEU A 241 9.86 -1.36 13.07
N GLY A 242 9.03 -1.21 14.09
CA GLY A 242 7.77 -0.51 13.94
C GLY A 242 7.15 -0.05 15.25
N SER A 243 5.97 0.52 15.12
CA SER A 243 5.15 0.96 16.24
C SER A 243 3.68 0.67 15.97
N ILE A 244 2.89 0.62 17.04
CA ILE A 244 1.43 0.47 16.97
C ILE A 244 0.83 1.65 17.73
N ASP A 245 -0.06 2.40 17.09
CA ASP A 245 -0.73 3.53 17.71
C ASP A 245 -1.93 3.10 18.58
N ASP A 246 -2.54 4.06 19.27
CA ASP A 246 -3.68 3.81 20.17
C ASP A 246 -4.93 3.27 19.46
N ASP A 247 -5.05 3.50 18.14
CA ASP A 247 -6.13 2.97 17.30
C ASP A 247 -5.79 1.60 16.68
N GLY A 248 -4.59 1.07 16.96
CA GLY A 248 -4.11 -0.22 16.51
C GLY A 248 -3.45 -0.20 15.12
N PHE A 249 -3.25 0.97 14.50
CA PHE A 249 -2.53 1.06 13.23
C PHE A 249 -1.04 0.82 13.42
N VAL A 250 -0.49 -0.01 12.55
CA VAL A 250 0.92 -0.39 12.58
C VAL A 250 1.70 0.48 11.60
N SER A 251 2.87 0.95 12.03
CA SER A 251 3.83 1.69 11.19
C SER A 251 5.17 0.98 11.18
N ILE A 252 5.86 1.01 10.04
CA ILE A 252 7.23 0.52 9.90
C ILE A 252 8.17 1.72 9.90
N VAL A 253 9.20 1.67 10.74
CA VAL A 253 10.23 2.72 10.86
C VAL A 253 11.56 2.32 10.26
N GLY A 254 11.77 1.04 9.95
CA GLY A 254 12.98 0.57 9.31
C GLY A 254 13.22 -0.94 9.45
N ARG A 255 14.41 -1.37 9.08
CA ARG A 255 14.86 -2.76 9.28
C ARG A 255 15.95 -2.84 10.32
N LYS A 256 15.86 -3.81 11.21
CA LYS A 256 16.85 -4.05 12.27
C LYS A 256 18.26 -4.23 11.73
N LYS A 257 18.42 -4.92 10.59
CA LYS A 257 19.70 -5.16 9.92
C LYS A 257 20.29 -3.95 9.20
N ASP A 258 19.43 -2.99 8.85
CA ASP A 258 19.82 -1.82 8.05
C ASP A 258 20.12 -0.60 8.94
N LEU A 259 19.93 -0.71 10.26
CA LEU A 259 20.22 0.37 11.20
C LEU A 259 21.71 0.72 11.16
N ILE A 260 21.99 1.99 10.90
CA ILE A 260 23.34 2.54 10.99
C ILE A 260 23.55 3.04 12.42
N ILE A 261 24.48 2.42 13.13
CA ILE A 261 24.88 2.89 14.46
C ILE A 261 25.96 3.95 14.24
N THR A 262 25.65 5.20 14.54
CA THR A 262 26.62 6.30 14.47
C THR A 262 27.69 6.14 15.53
N ALA A 263 28.86 6.80 15.35
CA ALA A 263 29.93 6.79 16.32
C ALA A 263 29.51 7.28 17.72
N GLY A 264 28.42 8.03 17.84
CA GLY A 264 27.82 8.48 19.10
C GLY A 264 26.76 7.52 19.67
N GLY A 265 26.60 6.30 19.10
CA GLY A 265 25.66 5.29 19.59
C GLY A 265 24.18 5.56 19.19
N LYS A 266 23.92 6.54 18.31
CA LYS A 266 22.56 6.81 17.82
C LYS A 266 22.25 5.88 16.63
N ASN A 267 21.11 5.17 16.72
CA ASN A 267 20.56 4.40 15.62
C ASN A 267 19.91 5.34 14.59
N VAL A 268 20.27 5.19 13.33
CA VAL A 268 19.72 5.95 12.20
C VAL A 268 19.20 4.96 11.18
N SER A 269 17.92 5.11 10.81
CA SER A 269 17.31 4.34 9.73
C SER A 269 17.65 4.96 8.38
N PRO A 270 18.25 4.22 7.42
CA PRO A 270 18.45 4.72 6.07
C PRO A 270 17.15 5.19 5.40
N CYS A 271 16.03 4.50 5.65
CA CYS A 271 14.71 4.87 5.10
C CYS A 271 14.27 6.29 5.53
N GLU A 272 14.55 6.71 6.77
CA GLU A 272 14.24 8.07 7.22
C GLU A 272 15.12 9.11 6.53
N MET A 273 16.37 8.76 6.24
CA MET A 273 17.29 9.64 5.51
C MET A 273 16.90 9.76 4.04
N GLU A 274 16.55 8.65 3.40
CA GLU A 274 16.13 8.61 1.99
C GLU A 274 14.80 9.35 1.76
N ALA A 275 13.87 9.29 2.71
CA ALA A 275 12.62 10.04 2.66
C ALA A 275 12.79 11.57 2.82
N SER A 276 13.97 12.03 3.28
CA SER A 276 14.28 13.46 3.47
C SER A 276 15.04 14.09 2.31
N ILE A 277 15.42 13.31 1.30
CA ILE A 277 16.17 13.74 0.10
C ILE A 277 15.20 13.84 -1.09
#